data_429cbaa8e3bc50170dd5f1b90c97a0c4
#
_entry.id   429cbaa8e3bc50170dd5f1b90c97a0c4
#
_cell.length_a   1.000
_cell.length_b   1.000
_cell.length_c   1.000
_cell.angle_alpha   90.00
_cell.angle_beta   90.00
_cell.angle_gamma   90.00
#
_symmetry.space_group_name_H-M   'P 1'
#
loop_
_entity.id
_entity.type
_entity.pdbx_description
1 polymer ?
#
loop_
_entity_poly.entity_id
_entity_poly.type
_entity_poly.pdbx_seq_one_letter_code
_entity_poly.pdbx_strand_id
1 'polypeptide(L)'
;MKPHYESKKLCLAVLIAMLFFSSSGYSESADVNQSQFEEYSIASDVFTTLQKTVVPVPVPPNAENIYPYEVSKYKQNGYGDWNYGTGIDFVKRLDIMPSNYSGASANNTSSLLHFFTITDIHITDKESPAQAIYLGYKGGSPSTYSPVMLYSTQVLDAAVQTINALHKQKPFDFGISLGDTCNSIQYNELRWYIDVLDGKNINPDSGAKDDPHPGPHNDYQDEYKAAGLDKTINWYQALGNHDHFWMGFLPPNDYIRRNMTGEYIVNLGNPFIDPRGLDSRGFYMGSINGSTPYGDVIGAGSIKDLKTPPKVLAADPNRRALSRTEWMSEFFNTSSSPKGHGFNQSNVRTGFACYTFEPKSNIPIKVIVLDDTQRDDDLNNPDTLGYGHASLDNERYDWLVKELDKGQAEGKLMIIAAHIPISVEQADSMMGWNPAAPISEAQLISKLHEYPNLILWIAGHRHLNIVTALKSPDAARPELGFWEVETASLRDFPQQLRTFEIVRNSDNTVSIFATDVDPAVREGSLAAISRSYAAATRQIFNMTPDPMPTGSYNAELVKQLTPEMQAKLSVVGGGV
;
A
#
# COMPACT_ATOMS: atom_id res chain seq x y z
N MET A 1 67.36 -42.49 17.74
CA MET A 1 68.32 -42.77 16.65
C MET A 1 67.86 -42.00 15.41
N LYS A 2 68.62 -40.99 15.03
CA LYS A 2 68.67 -40.47 13.67
C LYS A 2 69.38 -41.45 12.77
N PRO A 3 69.24 -41.44 11.45
CA PRO A 3 69.81 -40.41 10.58
C PRO A 3 68.87 -40.06 9.39
N HIS A 4 68.89 -38.83 8.92
CA HIS A 4 69.72 -38.22 7.88
C HIS A 4 69.54 -38.78 6.47
N TYR A 5 69.21 -38.01 5.52
CA TYR A 5 69.85 -37.23 4.44
C TYR A 5 68.98 -37.30 3.18
N GLU A 6 68.87 -36.49 2.23
CA GLU A 6 69.51 -35.24 1.79
C GLU A 6 68.69 -34.58 0.68
N SER A 7 68.92 -33.34 0.50
CA SER A 7 68.43 -32.48 -0.58
C SER A 7 68.87 -32.89 -1.97
N LYS A 8 68.04 -32.71 -2.98
CA LYS A 8 68.50 -32.31 -4.33
C LYS A 8 67.55 -31.28 -4.93
N LYS A 9 68.11 -30.09 -5.08
CA LYS A 9 67.61 -29.05 -5.98
C LYS A 9 67.71 -29.57 -7.41
N LEU A 10 66.62 -29.39 -8.19
CA LEU A 10 66.75 -29.32 -9.63
C LEU A 10 65.83 -28.23 -10.14
N CYS A 11 66.48 -27.16 -10.63
CA CYS A 11 65.87 -26.16 -11.48
C CYS A 11 65.40 -26.81 -12.77
N LEU A 12 64.21 -26.58 -13.22
CA LEU A 12 63.88 -26.68 -14.62
C LEU A 12 62.83 -25.70 -15.04
N ALA A 13 63.24 -24.93 -15.96
CA ALA A 13 62.63 -24.04 -16.91
C ALA A 13 61.11 -23.97 -16.98
N VAL A 14 60.66 -22.73 -16.86
CA VAL A 14 59.37 -22.18 -17.28
C VAL A 14 59.18 -22.45 -18.77
N LEU A 15 58.18 -23.22 -19.11
CA LEU A 15 57.60 -23.21 -20.45
C LEU A 15 56.20 -22.61 -20.32
N ILE A 16 56.08 -21.32 -20.68
CA ILE A 16 54.83 -20.62 -20.81
C ILE A 16 54.14 -21.16 -22.04
N ALA A 17 53.19 -22.10 -21.88
CA ALA A 17 52.21 -22.37 -22.90
C ALA A 17 51.01 -21.43 -22.66
N MET A 18 50.93 -20.38 -23.46
CA MET A 18 49.72 -19.58 -23.61
C MET A 18 48.64 -20.48 -24.24
N LEU A 19 47.83 -21.10 -23.42
CA LEU A 19 46.53 -21.60 -23.83
C LEU A 19 45.60 -20.38 -23.89
N PHE A 20 45.34 -19.92 -25.10
CA PHE A 20 44.18 -19.10 -25.41
C PHE A 20 42.93 -19.92 -25.06
N PHE A 21 42.45 -19.79 -23.85
CA PHE A 21 41.06 -20.04 -23.59
C PHE A 21 40.31 -18.86 -24.24
N SER A 22 39.75 -19.12 -25.41
CA SER A 22 38.63 -18.33 -25.89
C SER A 22 37.56 -18.38 -24.78
N SER A 23 37.48 -17.32 -23.97
CA SER A 23 36.27 -16.99 -23.26
C SER A 23 35.19 -16.80 -24.31
N SER A 24 34.46 -17.87 -24.63
CA SER A 24 33.12 -17.72 -25.15
C SER A 24 32.41 -16.91 -24.05
N GLY A 25 32.32 -15.61 -24.26
CA GLY A 25 31.46 -14.75 -23.51
C GLY A 25 30.07 -15.39 -23.57
N TYR A 26 29.60 -15.85 -22.44
CA TYR A 26 28.17 -15.88 -22.21
C TYR A 26 27.76 -14.41 -22.29
N SER A 27 27.41 -13.97 -23.47
CA SER A 27 26.57 -12.83 -23.67
C SER A 27 25.33 -13.14 -22.82
N GLU A 28 25.14 -12.39 -21.76
CA GLU A 28 23.85 -12.30 -21.11
C GLU A 28 22.82 -12.04 -22.21
N SER A 29 22.06 -13.06 -22.53
CA SER A 29 20.86 -12.94 -23.33
C SER A 29 19.74 -12.36 -22.46
N ALA A 30 20.02 -11.20 -21.82
CA ALA A 30 19.04 -10.50 -20.98
C ALA A 30 18.15 -9.55 -21.79
N ASP A 31 18.41 -9.35 -23.08
CA ASP A 31 17.64 -8.40 -23.90
C ASP A 31 16.63 -9.03 -24.87
N VAL A 32 16.44 -10.35 -24.85
CA VAL A 32 15.64 -11.01 -25.89
C VAL A 32 14.15 -11.03 -25.61
N ASN A 33 13.68 -10.78 -24.40
CA ASN A 33 12.28 -11.03 -24.06
C ASN A 33 11.43 -9.85 -23.56
N GLN A 34 11.95 -8.64 -23.47
CA GLN A 34 11.09 -7.51 -23.06
C GLN A 34 10.03 -7.12 -24.10
N SER A 35 10.17 -7.53 -25.34
CA SER A 35 9.21 -7.26 -26.41
C SER A 35 8.17 -8.38 -26.63
N GLN A 36 8.23 -9.42 -25.84
CA GLN A 36 7.40 -10.62 -26.04
C GLN A 36 6.04 -10.54 -25.34
N PHE A 37 5.95 -9.71 -24.27
CA PHE A 37 4.72 -9.54 -23.51
C PHE A 37 4.07 -8.20 -23.83
N GLU A 38 2.77 -8.22 -24.07
CA GLU A 38 1.99 -7.00 -24.30
C GLU A 38 1.61 -6.32 -22.98
N GLU A 39 1.44 -5.00 -23.01
CA GLU A 39 0.87 -4.25 -21.89
C GLU A 39 -0.63 -4.48 -21.79
N TYR A 40 -1.16 -4.55 -20.57
CA TYR A 40 -2.59 -4.42 -20.35
C TYR A 40 -3.02 -3.00 -20.66
N SER A 41 -3.93 -2.79 -21.60
CA SER A 41 -4.44 -1.46 -21.90
C SER A 41 -5.64 -1.13 -21.02
N ILE A 42 -5.62 0.09 -20.44
CA ILE A 42 -6.78 0.66 -19.74
C ILE A 42 -7.80 1.23 -20.74
N ALA A 43 -8.96 1.68 -20.23
CA ALA A 43 -9.89 2.46 -21.01
C ALA A 43 -9.23 3.74 -21.54
N SER A 44 -9.62 4.19 -22.74
CA SER A 44 -9.10 5.41 -23.35
C SER A 44 -9.50 6.67 -22.56
N ASP A 45 -10.65 6.63 -21.91
CA ASP A 45 -11.20 7.75 -21.14
C ASP A 45 -10.79 7.64 -19.69
N VAL A 46 -9.91 8.53 -19.26
CA VAL A 46 -9.46 8.64 -17.86
C VAL A 46 -10.08 9.90 -17.24
N PHE A 47 -10.74 9.69 -16.10
CA PHE A 47 -11.46 10.72 -15.37
C PHE A 47 -11.25 10.50 -13.86
N THR A 48 -11.63 11.49 -13.08
CA THR A 48 -11.73 11.39 -11.62
C THR A 48 -13.18 11.14 -11.19
N THR A 49 -13.39 10.89 -9.93
CA THR A 49 -14.74 10.75 -9.38
C THR A 49 -15.58 12.02 -9.43
N LEU A 50 -14.99 13.16 -9.82
CA LEU A 50 -15.75 14.40 -10.14
C LEU A 50 -16.64 14.24 -11.38
N GLN A 51 -16.21 13.44 -12.35
CA GLN A 51 -16.98 13.23 -13.58
C GLN A 51 -17.93 12.04 -13.47
N LYS A 52 -17.43 10.92 -12.98
CA LYS A 52 -18.20 9.69 -12.75
C LYS A 52 -17.44 8.78 -11.78
N THR A 53 -18.16 7.93 -11.05
CA THR A 53 -17.56 6.97 -10.13
C THR A 53 -18.21 5.59 -10.24
N VAL A 54 -17.48 4.57 -9.85
CA VAL A 54 -17.97 3.19 -9.85
C VAL A 54 -19.01 2.99 -8.75
N VAL A 55 -20.15 2.43 -9.13
CA VAL A 55 -21.21 2.02 -8.19
C VAL A 55 -21.60 0.56 -8.41
N PRO A 56 -21.73 -0.25 -7.35
CA PRO A 56 -22.16 -1.63 -7.50
C PRO A 56 -23.65 -1.68 -7.88
N VAL A 57 -24.01 -2.64 -8.73
CA VAL A 57 -25.41 -2.93 -9.02
C VAL A 57 -25.98 -3.75 -7.85
N PRO A 58 -27.15 -3.41 -7.32
CA PRO A 58 -27.75 -4.20 -6.24
C PRO A 58 -27.95 -5.65 -6.62
N VAL A 59 -27.60 -6.56 -5.71
CA VAL A 59 -27.84 -8.00 -5.90
C VAL A 59 -29.34 -8.28 -5.99
N PRO A 60 -29.80 -9.10 -6.95
CA PRO A 60 -31.22 -9.45 -7.07
C PRO A 60 -31.79 -10.05 -5.77
N PRO A 61 -33.01 -9.70 -5.34
CA PRO A 61 -33.58 -10.17 -4.08
C PRO A 61 -33.74 -11.69 -3.96
N ASN A 62 -33.75 -12.38 -5.10
CA ASN A 62 -33.87 -13.85 -5.19
C ASN A 62 -32.55 -14.55 -5.49
N ALA A 63 -31.42 -13.84 -5.41
CA ALA A 63 -30.10 -14.41 -5.58
C ALA A 63 -29.83 -15.46 -4.48
N GLU A 64 -29.12 -16.52 -4.85
CA GLU A 64 -28.64 -17.51 -3.88
C GLU A 64 -27.57 -16.87 -2.99
N ASN A 65 -27.60 -17.14 -1.69
CA ASN A 65 -26.51 -16.80 -0.81
C ASN A 65 -25.34 -17.74 -1.09
N ILE A 66 -24.22 -17.16 -1.45
CA ILE A 66 -23.00 -17.88 -1.81
C ILE A 66 -21.85 -17.51 -0.88
N TYR A 67 -20.84 -18.37 -0.84
CA TYR A 67 -19.60 -18.07 -0.13
C TYR A 67 -18.60 -17.30 -1.01
N PRO A 68 -17.69 -16.54 -0.40
CA PRO A 68 -16.68 -15.78 -1.16
C PRO A 68 -15.83 -16.64 -2.12
N TYR A 69 -15.55 -17.90 -1.80
CA TYR A 69 -14.78 -18.80 -2.66
C TYR A 69 -15.56 -19.38 -3.85
N GLU A 70 -16.88 -19.22 -3.89
CA GLU A 70 -17.73 -19.74 -4.97
C GLU A 70 -17.76 -18.79 -6.18
N VAL A 71 -16.59 -18.37 -6.63
CA VAL A 71 -16.40 -17.32 -7.66
C VAL A 71 -17.13 -17.65 -8.96
N SER A 72 -17.15 -18.91 -9.38
CA SER A 72 -17.87 -19.37 -10.58
C SER A 72 -19.37 -19.11 -10.55
N LYS A 73 -19.94 -18.89 -9.36
CA LYS A 73 -21.37 -18.61 -9.16
C LYS A 73 -21.71 -17.11 -9.14
N TYR A 74 -20.72 -16.21 -9.09
CA TYR A 74 -20.97 -14.78 -8.90
C TYR A 74 -21.90 -14.24 -9.98
N LYS A 75 -21.51 -14.38 -11.24
CA LYS A 75 -22.25 -13.82 -12.37
C LYS A 75 -23.69 -14.33 -12.48
N GLN A 76 -23.91 -15.64 -12.30
CA GLN A 76 -25.24 -16.23 -12.41
C GLN A 76 -26.21 -15.76 -11.31
N ASN A 77 -25.67 -15.34 -10.17
CA ASN A 77 -26.44 -14.84 -9.03
C ASN A 77 -26.48 -13.29 -8.96
N GLY A 78 -25.87 -12.61 -9.92
CA GLY A 78 -25.87 -11.14 -9.99
C GLY A 78 -24.96 -10.47 -8.97
N TYR A 79 -23.93 -11.17 -8.46
CA TYR A 79 -22.88 -10.57 -7.63
C TYR A 79 -21.78 -9.99 -8.51
N GLY A 80 -21.24 -8.85 -8.09
CA GLY A 80 -20.09 -8.24 -8.71
C GLY A 80 -20.38 -7.34 -9.91
N ASP A 81 -21.63 -7.19 -10.31
CA ASP A 81 -22.00 -6.24 -11.36
C ASP A 81 -21.82 -4.80 -10.85
N TRP A 82 -21.29 -3.93 -11.70
CA TRP A 82 -21.08 -2.51 -11.41
C TRP A 82 -21.31 -1.65 -12.65
N ASN A 83 -21.59 -0.37 -12.41
CA ASN A 83 -21.76 0.65 -13.45
C ASN A 83 -21.02 1.92 -13.04
N TYR A 84 -20.86 2.84 -13.97
CA TYR A 84 -20.51 4.21 -13.64
C TYR A 84 -21.76 5.01 -13.25
N GLY A 85 -21.78 5.53 -12.02
CA GLY A 85 -22.75 6.52 -11.57
C GLY A 85 -22.32 7.94 -11.92
N THR A 86 -23.16 8.91 -11.54
CA THR A 86 -22.85 10.34 -11.66
C THR A 86 -21.61 10.71 -10.84
N GLY A 87 -20.87 11.71 -11.28
CA GLY A 87 -19.77 12.28 -10.52
C GLY A 87 -20.23 12.87 -9.18
N ILE A 88 -19.27 13.05 -8.31
CA ILE A 88 -19.44 13.58 -6.95
C ILE A 88 -18.72 14.92 -6.90
N ASP A 89 -19.45 16.01 -6.76
CA ASP A 89 -18.88 17.36 -6.66
C ASP A 89 -18.02 17.52 -5.39
N PHE A 90 -17.13 18.51 -5.41
CA PHE A 90 -16.41 18.90 -4.21
C PHE A 90 -17.36 19.44 -3.14
N VAL A 91 -17.18 18.93 -1.93
CA VAL A 91 -17.77 19.52 -0.73
C VAL A 91 -16.74 20.44 -0.08
N LYS A 92 -17.06 21.73 0.02
CA LYS A 92 -16.20 22.68 0.75
C LYS A 92 -16.35 22.44 2.25
N ARG A 93 -15.25 22.10 2.90
CA ARG A 93 -15.15 21.79 4.33
C ARG A 93 -14.49 22.95 5.06
N LEU A 94 -15.20 23.53 6.00
CA LEU A 94 -14.79 24.69 6.82
C LEU A 94 -14.72 24.35 8.30
N ASP A 95 -14.71 23.09 8.64
CA ASP A 95 -14.87 22.58 10.02
C ASP A 95 -13.82 23.07 11.00
N ILE A 96 -12.60 23.35 10.51
CA ILE A 96 -11.48 23.85 11.32
C ILE A 96 -11.32 25.38 11.20
N MET A 97 -12.19 26.06 10.44
CA MET A 97 -12.16 27.51 10.26
C MET A 97 -12.95 28.22 11.37
N PRO A 98 -12.72 29.54 11.58
CA PRO A 98 -13.55 30.33 12.48
C PRO A 98 -15.04 30.23 12.11
N SER A 99 -15.92 30.20 13.10
CA SER A 99 -17.36 30.03 12.90
C SER A 99 -18.03 31.11 12.04
N ASN A 100 -17.40 32.28 11.91
CA ASN A 100 -17.85 33.38 11.08
C ASN A 100 -17.23 33.37 9.67
N TYR A 101 -16.36 32.42 9.35
CA TYR A 101 -15.76 32.30 8.03
C TYR A 101 -16.70 31.55 7.09
N SER A 102 -17.05 32.16 5.95
CA SER A 102 -17.95 31.57 4.96
C SER A 102 -17.25 31.01 3.72
N GLY A 103 -15.97 31.34 3.53
CA GLY A 103 -15.23 30.98 2.32
C GLY A 103 -15.67 31.74 1.05
N ALA A 104 -16.57 32.73 1.18
CA ALA A 104 -17.11 33.47 0.03
C ALA A 104 -16.08 34.38 -0.66
N SER A 105 -15.05 34.80 0.06
CA SER A 105 -13.95 35.65 -0.43
C SER A 105 -12.74 34.84 -0.93
N ALA A 106 -12.75 33.53 -0.74
CA ALA A 106 -11.64 32.67 -1.14
C ALA A 106 -11.68 32.39 -2.65
N ASN A 107 -10.74 32.99 -3.39
CA ASN A 107 -10.47 32.65 -4.78
C ASN A 107 -9.09 31.98 -4.87
N ASN A 108 -9.01 30.88 -5.59
CA ASN A 108 -7.77 30.18 -5.86
C ASN A 108 -6.82 31.08 -6.64
N THR A 109 -5.60 31.30 -6.14
CA THR A 109 -4.65 32.23 -6.77
C THR A 109 -3.44 31.52 -7.36
N SER A 110 -2.94 30.48 -6.72
CA SER A 110 -1.80 29.71 -7.22
C SER A 110 -1.79 28.28 -6.69
N SER A 111 -1.50 27.32 -7.55
CA SER A 111 -1.24 25.94 -7.17
C SER A 111 0.15 25.85 -6.56
N LEU A 112 0.23 25.36 -5.33
CA LEU A 112 1.49 25.18 -4.60
C LEU A 112 2.06 23.78 -4.83
N LEU A 113 1.20 22.75 -4.74
CA LEU A 113 1.62 21.36 -4.81
C LEU A 113 0.49 20.50 -5.41
N HIS A 114 0.85 19.56 -6.27
CA HIS A 114 -0.06 18.58 -6.85
C HIS A 114 0.55 17.19 -6.78
N PHE A 115 -0.09 16.25 -6.07
CA PHE A 115 0.45 14.90 -5.87
C PHE A 115 -0.66 13.86 -5.78
N PHE A 116 -0.29 12.59 -5.85
CA PHE A 116 -1.22 11.49 -5.65
C PHE A 116 -0.78 10.57 -4.53
N THR A 117 -1.75 9.83 -3.97
CA THR A 117 -1.52 8.73 -3.02
C THR A 117 -2.11 7.45 -3.55
N ILE A 118 -1.40 6.34 -3.33
CA ILE A 118 -1.89 4.98 -3.40
C ILE A 118 -1.66 4.33 -2.04
N THR A 119 -2.48 3.38 -1.65
CA THR A 119 -2.36 2.71 -0.35
C THR A 119 -3.02 1.33 -0.39
N ASP A 120 -2.62 0.46 0.53
CA ASP A 120 -3.28 -0.82 0.77
C ASP A 120 -3.47 -1.62 -0.54
N ILE A 121 -2.38 -1.78 -1.27
CA ILE A 121 -2.36 -2.47 -2.55
C ILE A 121 -2.45 -3.98 -2.33
N HIS A 122 -1.80 -4.47 -1.26
CA HIS A 122 -1.78 -5.87 -0.88
C HIS A 122 -1.44 -6.79 -2.06
N ILE A 123 -0.31 -6.55 -2.72
CA ILE A 123 0.18 -7.49 -3.72
C ILE A 123 0.28 -8.86 -3.05
N THR A 124 -0.44 -9.84 -3.61
CA THR A 124 -0.64 -11.15 -2.98
C THR A 124 -0.03 -12.26 -3.82
N ASP A 125 0.83 -13.05 -3.21
CA ASP A 125 1.14 -14.40 -3.72
C ASP A 125 0.01 -15.35 -3.30
N LYS A 126 -0.96 -15.49 -4.18
CA LYS A 126 -2.17 -16.29 -3.96
C LYS A 126 -1.89 -17.77 -3.73
N GLU A 127 -0.79 -18.30 -4.26
CA GLU A 127 -0.39 -19.70 -4.15
C GLU A 127 0.54 -19.98 -2.97
N SER A 128 0.86 -18.97 -2.19
CA SER A 128 1.68 -19.15 -0.98
C SER A 128 1.00 -20.10 0.01
N PRO A 129 1.73 -21.10 0.55
CA PRO A 129 1.20 -21.99 1.59
C PRO A 129 1.00 -21.30 2.95
N ALA A 130 1.38 -20.03 3.07
CA ALA A 130 1.27 -19.25 4.30
C ALA A 130 0.25 -18.09 4.20
N GLN A 131 -0.77 -18.23 3.37
CA GLN A 131 -1.94 -17.35 3.40
C GLN A 131 -2.84 -17.69 4.60
N ALA A 132 -3.83 -16.83 4.90
CA ALA A 132 -4.80 -17.02 6.00
C ALA A 132 -6.24 -17.27 5.47
N ILE A 133 -6.37 -17.89 4.32
CA ILE A 133 -7.62 -18.08 3.56
C ILE A 133 -8.74 -18.69 4.38
N TYR A 134 -8.42 -19.66 5.26
CA TYR A 134 -9.40 -20.34 6.11
C TYR A 134 -10.28 -19.37 6.92
N LEU A 135 -9.74 -18.24 7.30
CA LEU A 135 -10.41 -17.28 8.16
C LEU A 135 -11.45 -16.41 7.42
N GLY A 136 -11.45 -16.45 6.08
CA GLY A 136 -12.34 -15.62 5.26
C GLY A 136 -13.11 -16.32 4.15
N TYR A 137 -12.67 -17.49 3.66
CA TYR A 137 -13.22 -18.07 2.43
C TYR A 137 -14.70 -18.51 2.51
N LYS A 138 -15.21 -18.79 3.71
CA LYS A 138 -16.62 -19.10 4.00
C LYS A 138 -17.36 -17.96 4.70
N GLY A 139 -16.89 -16.75 4.58
CA GLY A 139 -17.35 -15.61 5.39
C GLY A 139 -16.48 -15.47 6.64
N GLY A 140 -16.50 -14.33 7.25
CA GLY A 140 -15.65 -13.97 8.40
C GLY A 140 -14.86 -12.70 8.10
N SER A 141 -13.63 -12.79 7.64
CA SER A 141 -12.81 -11.62 7.35
C SER A 141 -12.47 -11.50 5.86
N PRO A 142 -12.94 -10.45 5.16
CA PRO A 142 -12.57 -10.20 3.76
C PRO A 142 -11.07 -9.86 3.61
N SER A 143 -10.42 -9.33 4.65
CA SER A 143 -8.98 -9.04 4.62
C SER A 143 -8.12 -10.30 4.53
N THR A 144 -8.61 -11.45 5.01
CA THR A 144 -7.87 -12.73 4.93
C THR A 144 -8.15 -13.53 3.66
N TYR A 145 -9.31 -13.34 3.05
CA TYR A 145 -9.67 -13.92 1.76
C TYR A 145 -10.64 -13.03 1.00
N SER A 146 -10.24 -12.68 -0.19
CA SER A 146 -11.10 -12.12 -1.23
C SER A 146 -10.52 -12.55 -2.59
N PRO A 147 -11.35 -12.91 -3.59
CA PRO A 147 -10.83 -13.29 -4.90
C PRO A 147 -10.13 -12.15 -5.65
N VAL A 148 -10.16 -10.92 -5.15
CA VAL A 148 -9.31 -9.81 -5.65
C VAL A 148 -7.82 -10.12 -5.55
N MET A 149 -7.42 -11.00 -4.61
CA MET A 149 -6.03 -11.45 -4.45
C MET A 149 -5.45 -12.07 -5.72
N LEU A 150 -6.29 -12.58 -6.62
CA LEU A 150 -5.88 -13.16 -7.90
C LEU A 150 -5.28 -12.11 -8.85
N TYR A 151 -5.69 -10.85 -8.76
CA TYR A 151 -5.42 -9.81 -9.75
C TYR A 151 -4.71 -8.58 -9.19
N SER A 152 -4.07 -8.68 -8.03
CA SER A 152 -3.50 -7.50 -7.34
C SER A 152 -2.46 -6.75 -8.18
N THR A 153 -1.64 -7.45 -8.96
CA THR A 153 -0.64 -6.82 -9.85
C THR A 153 -1.29 -6.08 -11.03
N GLN A 154 -2.34 -6.65 -11.62
CA GLN A 154 -3.07 -6.03 -12.74
C GLN A 154 -3.87 -4.80 -12.29
N VAL A 155 -4.39 -4.79 -11.07
CA VAL A 155 -5.05 -3.61 -10.48
C VAL A 155 -4.05 -2.49 -10.28
N LEU A 156 -2.87 -2.79 -9.74
CA LEU A 156 -1.80 -1.79 -9.58
C LEU A 156 -1.35 -1.24 -10.94
N ASP A 157 -1.20 -2.07 -11.95
CA ASP A 157 -0.81 -1.62 -13.29
C ASP A 157 -1.87 -0.70 -13.91
N ALA A 158 -3.16 -1.02 -13.76
CA ALA A 158 -4.25 -0.14 -14.20
C ALA A 158 -4.25 1.21 -13.45
N ALA A 159 -3.96 1.20 -12.15
CA ALA A 159 -3.80 2.42 -11.37
C ALA A 159 -2.61 3.26 -11.87
N VAL A 160 -1.46 2.64 -12.14
CA VAL A 160 -0.26 3.31 -12.68
C VAL A 160 -0.54 3.94 -14.05
N GLN A 161 -1.19 3.22 -14.95
CA GLN A 161 -1.58 3.76 -16.25
C GLN A 161 -2.54 4.95 -16.12
N THR A 162 -3.49 4.87 -15.17
CA THR A 162 -4.43 5.97 -14.87
C THR A 162 -3.68 7.19 -14.34
N ILE A 163 -2.75 7.00 -13.41
CA ILE A 163 -1.88 8.06 -12.90
C ILE A 163 -1.08 8.72 -14.04
N ASN A 164 -0.48 7.93 -14.92
CA ASN A 164 0.27 8.43 -16.07
C ASN A 164 -0.61 9.27 -17.01
N ALA A 165 -1.86 8.88 -17.22
CA ALA A 165 -2.80 9.62 -18.05
C ALA A 165 -3.22 10.94 -17.39
N LEU A 166 -3.48 10.95 -16.09
CA LEU A 166 -3.76 12.15 -15.31
C LEU A 166 -2.54 13.08 -15.26
N HIS A 167 -1.33 12.53 -15.11
CA HIS A 167 -0.09 13.29 -15.13
C HIS A 167 0.11 14.04 -16.45
N LYS A 168 -0.25 13.45 -17.59
CA LYS A 168 -0.22 14.12 -18.89
C LYS A 168 -1.25 15.27 -19.00
N GLN A 169 -2.37 15.17 -18.28
CA GLN A 169 -3.37 16.25 -18.24
C GLN A 169 -2.93 17.39 -17.31
N LYS A 170 -2.45 17.04 -16.13
CA LYS A 170 -1.92 17.96 -15.11
C LYS A 170 -0.78 17.29 -14.37
N PRO A 171 0.47 17.75 -14.52
CA PRO A 171 1.63 17.11 -13.93
C PRO A 171 1.54 16.98 -12.40
N PHE A 172 1.86 15.81 -11.88
CA PHE A 172 2.10 15.61 -10.46
C PHE A 172 3.54 16.01 -10.10
N ASP A 173 3.71 16.65 -8.96
CA ASP A 173 5.02 16.99 -8.41
C ASP A 173 5.70 15.76 -7.78
N PHE A 174 4.90 14.83 -7.22
CA PHE A 174 5.34 13.54 -6.71
C PHE A 174 4.15 12.58 -6.52
N GLY A 175 4.46 11.32 -6.24
CA GLY A 175 3.52 10.33 -5.74
C GLY A 175 3.98 9.76 -4.40
N ILE A 176 3.07 9.23 -3.58
CA ILE A 176 3.41 8.53 -2.35
C ILE A 176 2.51 7.32 -2.15
N SER A 177 3.14 6.19 -1.82
CA SER A 177 2.44 5.02 -1.29
C SER A 177 2.44 5.06 0.22
N LEU A 178 1.26 4.91 0.82
CA LEU A 178 1.07 5.04 2.26
C LEU A 178 1.22 3.71 3.01
N GLY A 179 1.77 2.67 2.37
CA GLY A 179 2.04 1.38 3.01
C GLY A 179 1.10 0.27 2.56
N ASP A 180 1.26 -0.90 3.17
CA ASP A 180 0.58 -2.16 2.85
C ASP A 180 0.71 -2.51 1.36
N THR A 181 1.96 -2.49 0.90
CA THR A 181 2.32 -2.86 -0.48
C THR A 181 2.25 -4.36 -0.69
N CYS A 182 2.72 -5.14 0.30
CA CYS A 182 2.63 -6.58 0.36
C CYS A 182 1.36 -7.04 1.10
N ASN A 183 0.84 -8.21 0.78
CA ASN A 183 -0.20 -8.84 1.60
C ASN A 183 0.40 -9.56 2.82
N SER A 184 1.58 -10.11 2.69
CA SER A 184 2.18 -10.97 3.72
C SER A 184 3.71 -10.95 3.76
N ILE A 185 4.33 -9.78 3.69
CA ILE A 185 5.80 -9.59 3.85
C ILE A 185 6.69 -10.41 2.91
N GLN A 186 6.16 -11.01 1.85
CA GLN A 186 6.94 -11.88 0.98
C GLN A 186 7.81 -11.07 0.00
N TYR A 187 9.00 -11.62 -0.30
CA TYR A 187 9.91 -10.98 -1.24
C TYR A 187 9.32 -10.86 -2.64
N ASN A 188 8.65 -11.90 -3.16
CA ASN A 188 8.02 -11.86 -4.48
C ASN A 188 6.87 -10.83 -4.52
N GLU A 189 6.06 -10.69 -3.47
CA GLU A 189 5.01 -9.68 -3.38
C GLU A 189 5.61 -8.27 -3.51
N LEU A 190 6.67 -7.96 -2.74
CA LEU A 190 7.36 -6.68 -2.83
C LEU A 190 8.02 -6.45 -4.20
N ARG A 191 8.64 -7.50 -4.78
CA ARG A 191 9.24 -7.36 -6.11
C ARG A 191 8.21 -7.09 -7.17
N TRP A 192 7.09 -7.78 -7.18
CA TRP A 192 5.99 -7.50 -8.12
C TRP A 192 5.49 -6.06 -7.97
N TYR A 193 5.33 -5.57 -6.74
CA TYR A 193 4.96 -4.18 -6.49
C TYR A 193 5.94 -3.19 -7.13
N ILE A 194 7.23 -3.30 -6.81
CA ILE A 194 8.26 -2.40 -7.33
C ILE A 194 8.39 -2.55 -8.86
N ASP A 195 8.32 -3.77 -9.36
CA ASP A 195 8.51 -4.07 -10.77
C ASP A 195 7.33 -3.58 -11.64
N VAL A 196 6.10 -3.54 -11.11
CA VAL A 196 4.97 -2.86 -11.77
C VAL A 196 5.24 -1.36 -11.89
N LEU A 197 5.69 -0.70 -10.82
CA LEU A 197 6.03 0.73 -10.84
C LEU A 197 7.24 1.02 -11.75
N ASP A 198 8.18 0.10 -11.86
CA ASP A 198 9.36 0.20 -12.73
C ASP A 198 9.05 -0.11 -14.22
N GLY A 199 7.87 -0.66 -14.53
CA GLY A 199 7.50 -1.07 -15.87
C GLY A 199 8.27 -2.29 -16.36
N LYS A 200 8.45 -3.30 -15.52
CA LYS A 200 9.10 -4.57 -15.88
C LYS A 200 8.10 -5.64 -16.30
N ASN A 201 8.60 -6.77 -16.75
CA ASN A 201 7.77 -7.95 -16.96
C ASN A 201 7.36 -8.52 -15.59
N ILE A 202 6.09 -8.81 -15.45
CA ILE A 202 5.48 -9.40 -14.26
C ILE A 202 5.07 -10.83 -14.60
N ASN A 203 5.54 -11.77 -13.79
CA ASN A 203 5.03 -13.12 -13.75
C ASN A 203 4.37 -13.35 -12.40
N PRO A 204 3.04 -13.32 -12.33
CA PRO A 204 2.31 -13.50 -11.06
C PRO A 204 2.13 -14.97 -10.68
N ASP A 205 2.57 -15.91 -11.52
CA ASP A 205 2.59 -17.35 -11.32
C ASP A 205 3.81 -17.74 -10.47
N SER A 206 3.61 -18.14 -9.22
CA SER A 206 4.67 -18.51 -8.28
C SER A 206 4.68 -20.03 -8.02
N GLY A 207 5.88 -20.58 -7.83
CA GLY A 207 6.04 -21.99 -7.52
C GLY A 207 5.91 -22.91 -8.74
N ALA A 208 4.77 -23.55 -8.93
CA ALA A 208 4.52 -24.37 -10.10
C ALA A 208 4.07 -23.51 -11.28
N LYS A 209 4.43 -23.89 -12.48
CA LYS A 209 3.90 -23.28 -13.69
C LYS A 209 2.64 -24.01 -14.07
N ASP A 210 1.52 -23.56 -13.57
CA ASP A 210 0.24 -24.26 -13.69
C ASP A 210 -0.91 -23.37 -14.19
N ASP A 211 -0.55 -22.38 -15.02
CA ASP A 211 -1.47 -21.51 -15.75
C ASP A 211 -2.66 -22.29 -16.32
N PRO A 212 -3.91 -21.96 -15.92
CA PRO A 212 -5.10 -22.72 -16.32
C PRO A 212 -5.48 -22.53 -17.78
N HIS A 213 -5.11 -21.41 -18.40
CA HIS A 213 -5.43 -21.09 -19.79
C HIS A 213 -4.24 -20.43 -20.50
N PRO A 214 -3.22 -21.22 -20.90
CA PRO A 214 -2.03 -20.66 -21.53
C PRO A 214 -2.35 -19.69 -22.68
N GLY A 215 -1.87 -18.47 -22.58
CA GLY A 215 -2.09 -17.40 -23.56
C GLY A 215 -2.01 -16.03 -22.88
N PRO A 216 -1.96 -14.93 -23.63
CA PRO A 216 -1.84 -13.61 -23.05
C PRO A 216 -3.20 -13.04 -22.59
N HIS A 217 -3.25 -12.40 -21.44
CA HIS A 217 -4.35 -11.57 -20.95
C HIS A 217 -5.70 -12.30 -20.80
N ASN A 218 -5.69 -13.58 -20.48
CA ASN A 218 -6.90 -14.37 -20.38
C ASN A 218 -7.21 -14.86 -18.95
N ASP A 219 -6.22 -14.88 -18.05
CA ASP A 219 -6.42 -15.18 -16.64
C ASP A 219 -5.37 -14.52 -15.72
N TYR A 220 -5.43 -14.85 -14.44
CA TYR A 220 -4.65 -14.23 -13.38
C TYR A 220 -3.20 -14.74 -13.26
N GLN A 221 -2.82 -15.78 -14.02
CA GLN A 221 -1.46 -16.32 -14.04
C GLN A 221 -0.61 -15.76 -15.18
N ASP A 222 -1.24 -15.08 -16.15
CA ASP A 222 -0.57 -14.60 -17.34
C ASP A 222 0.58 -13.63 -17.04
N GLU A 223 1.73 -13.89 -17.64
CA GLU A 223 2.83 -12.94 -17.68
C GLU A 223 2.48 -11.74 -18.56
N TYR A 224 2.86 -10.55 -18.12
CA TYR A 224 2.62 -9.32 -18.86
C TYR A 224 3.72 -8.29 -18.65
N LYS A 225 3.80 -7.33 -19.57
CA LYS A 225 4.65 -6.15 -19.43
C LYS A 225 3.88 -5.06 -18.70
N ALA A 226 4.33 -4.68 -17.50
CA ALA A 226 3.74 -3.54 -16.79
C ALA A 226 4.08 -2.21 -17.50
N ALA A 227 3.15 -1.27 -17.46
CA ALA A 227 3.32 0.05 -18.07
C ALA A 227 4.46 0.85 -17.41
N GLY A 228 4.59 0.74 -16.10
CA GLY A 228 5.50 1.54 -15.29
C GLY A 228 5.02 2.97 -15.06
N LEU A 229 5.39 3.53 -13.94
CA LEU A 229 5.12 4.92 -13.62
C LEU A 229 5.96 5.84 -14.51
N ASP A 230 5.38 6.95 -14.96
CA ASP A 230 6.09 7.96 -15.75
C ASP A 230 7.37 8.40 -15.03
N LYS A 231 8.52 8.34 -15.72
CA LYS A 231 9.85 8.56 -15.14
C LYS A 231 10.08 9.99 -14.64
N THR A 232 9.21 10.92 -14.99
CA THR A 232 9.26 12.29 -14.50
C THR A 232 8.62 12.45 -13.13
N ILE A 233 7.88 11.43 -12.66
CA ILE A 233 7.26 11.41 -11.35
C ILE A 233 8.23 10.77 -10.34
N ASN A 234 8.71 11.54 -9.37
CA ASN A 234 9.33 10.98 -8.18
C ASN A 234 8.24 10.37 -7.30
N TRP A 235 8.48 9.16 -6.76
CA TRP A 235 7.53 8.58 -5.81
C TRP A 235 8.23 8.14 -4.52
N TYR A 236 7.47 8.13 -3.42
CA TYR A 236 7.93 7.90 -2.07
C TYR A 236 7.13 6.79 -1.41
N GLN A 237 7.70 6.16 -0.36
CA GLN A 237 7.12 4.99 0.28
C GLN A 237 7.01 5.17 1.80
N ALA A 238 5.82 5.00 2.38
CA ALA A 238 5.64 4.76 3.80
C ALA A 238 5.59 3.25 4.10
N LEU A 239 5.85 2.85 5.34
CA LEU A 239 5.76 1.46 5.79
C LEU A 239 4.36 1.20 6.35
N GLY A 240 3.70 0.12 5.90
CA GLY A 240 2.46 -0.39 6.48
C GLY A 240 2.69 -1.62 7.37
N ASN A 241 1.66 -2.04 8.11
CA ASN A 241 1.77 -3.20 9.01
C ASN A 241 1.93 -4.53 8.25
N HIS A 242 1.30 -4.69 7.07
CA HIS A 242 1.50 -5.87 6.21
C HIS A 242 2.89 -5.94 5.55
N ASP A 243 3.62 -4.84 5.54
CA ASP A 243 4.96 -4.79 4.97
C ASP A 243 6.04 -5.40 5.87
N HIS A 244 5.72 -5.68 7.16
CA HIS A 244 6.66 -6.31 8.09
C HIS A 244 6.04 -7.33 9.06
N PHE A 245 4.71 -7.51 9.05
CA PHE A 245 4.02 -8.56 9.81
C PHE A 245 3.33 -9.56 8.88
N TRP A 246 3.31 -10.83 9.27
CA TRP A 246 2.53 -11.85 8.59
C TRP A 246 1.05 -11.47 8.61
N MET A 247 0.44 -11.33 7.44
CA MET A 247 -0.93 -10.86 7.27
C MET A 247 -1.22 -9.51 7.98
N GLY A 248 -0.20 -8.68 8.16
CA GLY A 248 -0.28 -7.40 8.87
C GLY A 248 -0.51 -7.49 10.37
N PHE A 249 -0.49 -8.68 10.94
CA PHE A 249 -1.11 -8.97 12.21
C PHE A 249 -0.15 -9.58 13.25
N LEU A 250 0.84 -10.37 12.83
CA LEU A 250 1.74 -11.08 13.72
C LEU A 250 3.17 -11.13 13.18
N PRO A 251 4.20 -10.93 14.05
CA PRO A 251 5.58 -11.20 13.67
C PRO A 251 5.73 -12.67 13.25
N PRO A 252 6.26 -12.96 12.06
CA PRO A 252 6.40 -14.34 11.61
C PRO A 252 7.48 -15.07 12.40
N ASN A 253 7.11 -16.17 13.04
CA ASN A 253 8.05 -17.07 13.69
C ASN A 253 8.75 -18.01 12.69
N ASP A 254 9.72 -18.80 13.13
CA ASP A 254 10.47 -19.73 12.28
C ASP A 254 9.58 -20.76 11.58
N TYR A 255 8.44 -21.13 12.16
CA TYR A 255 7.50 -22.05 11.55
C TYR A 255 6.83 -21.40 10.33
N ILE A 256 6.32 -20.18 10.46
CA ILE A 256 5.73 -19.41 9.36
C ILE A 256 6.77 -19.19 8.25
N ARG A 257 7.97 -18.71 8.62
CA ARG A 257 9.06 -18.43 7.66
C ARG A 257 9.45 -19.65 6.83
N ARG A 258 9.56 -20.83 7.46
CA ARG A 258 9.86 -22.08 6.74
C ARG A 258 8.73 -22.54 5.84
N ASN A 259 7.48 -22.38 6.26
CA ASN A 259 6.37 -22.80 5.44
C ASN A 259 6.14 -21.87 4.26
N MET A 260 6.40 -20.57 4.38
CA MET A 260 6.31 -19.64 3.25
C MET A 260 7.07 -20.13 2.01
N THR A 261 8.29 -20.60 2.19
CA THR A 261 9.14 -21.09 1.10
C THR A 261 8.98 -22.57 0.78
N GLY A 262 8.25 -23.30 1.61
CA GLY A 262 8.02 -24.74 1.49
C GLY A 262 6.78 -25.09 0.66
N GLU A 263 6.35 -26.36 0.78
CA GLU A 263 5.15 -26.87 0.14
C GLU A 263 3.97 -27.00 1.10
N TYR A 264 4.24 -27.15 2.42
CA TYR A 264 3.19 -27.45 3.37
C TYR A 264 2.40 -26.21 3.78
N ILE A 265 1.10 -26.30 3.65
CA ILE A 265 0.17 -25.24 4.09
C ILE A 265 0.27 -25.06 5.60
N VAL A 266 0.39 -23.80 6.01
CA VAL A 266 0.50 -23.39 7.40
C VAL A 266 -0.70 -23.88 8.21
N ASN A 267 -0.40 -24.44 9.37
CA ASN A 267 -1.39 -24.89 10.35
C ASN A 267 -1.25 -24.06 11.62
N LEU A 268 -2.30 -23.37 11.98
CA LEU A 268 -2.34 -22.45 13.13
C LEU A 268 -3.58 -22.70 14.00
N GLY A 269 -3.63 -22.05 15.17
CA GLY A 269 -4.88 -21.78 15.86
C GLY A 269 -5.68 -20.71 15.13
N ASN A 270 -6.68 -20.17 15.81
CA ASN A 270 -7.41 -19.02 15.28
C ASN A 270 -6.81 -17.74 15.87
N PRO A 271 -6.00 -16.98 15.09
CA PRO A 271 -5.33 -15.79 15.60
C PRO A 271 -6.30 -14.63 15.96
N PHE A 272 -7.53 -14.64 15.45
CA PHE A 272 -8.56 -13.66 15.84
C PHE A 272 -9.17 -13.93 17.21
N ILE A 273 -9.02 -15.17 17.73
CA ILE A 273 -9.50 -15.54 19.07
C ILE A 273 -8.35 -15.55 20.07
N ASP A 274 -7.17 -16.00 19.64
CA ASP A 274 -5.95 -16.04 20.43
C ASP A 274 -4.79 -15.45 19.62
N PRO A 275 -4.31 -14.23 19.95
CA PRO A 275 -3.16 -13.62 19.29
C PRO A 275 -1.88 -14.48 19.36
N ARG A 276 -1.80 -15.42 20.32
CA ARG A 276 -0.73 -16.41 20.41
C ARG A 276 -1.01 -17.68 19.60
N GLY A 277 -2.07 -17.68 18.82
CA GLY A 277 -2.51 -18.79 17.98
C GLY A 277 -1.48 -19.29 16.96
N LEU A 278 -0.38 -18.55 16.74
CA LEU A 278 0.76 -19.02 15.95
C LEU A 278 1.39 -20.32 16.49
N ASP A 279 1.34 -20.54 17.78
CA ASP A 279 1.92 -21.72 18.43
C ASP A 279 0.93 -22.87 18.60
N SER A 280 -0.37 -22.60 18.47
CA SER A 280 -1.39 -23.65 18.49
C SER A 280 -1.57 -24.25 17.09
N ARG A 281 -2.15 -25.46 17.05
CA ARG A 281 -2.41 -26.18 15.81
C ARG A 281 -3.84 -26.66 15.82
N GLY A 282 -4.60 -26.27 14.82
CA GLY A 282 -6.02 -26.63 14.77
C GLY A 282 -6.61 -26.57 13.38
N PHE A 283 -6.08 -25.65 12.55
CA PHE A 283 -6.63 -25.36 11.23
C PHE A 283 -5.52 -25.15 10.21
N TYR A 284 -5.61 -25.81 9.08
CA TYR A 284 -4.82 -25.47 7.92
C TYR A 284 -5.40 -24.20 7.27
N MET A 285 -4.53 -23.23 6.99
CA MET A 285 -4.93 -21.90 6.57
C MET A 285 -5.34 -21.80 5.10
N GLY A 286 -4.99 -22.78 4.28
CA GLY A 286 -5.37 -22.81 2.87
C GLY A 286 -4.43 -22.04 1.94
N SER A 287 -4.57 -22.31 0.65
CA SER A 287 -3.90 -21.65 -0.46
C SER A 287 -4.82 -21.67 -1.68
N ILE A 288 -4.41 -21.03 -2.76
CA ILE A 288 -5.11 -21.10 -4.05
C ILE A 288 -4.46 -22.16 -4.94
N ASN A 289 -5.29 -22.91 -5.66
CA ASN A 289 -4.85 -23.77 -6.76
C ASN A 289 -4.74 -22.94 -8.03
N GLY A 290 -3.51 -22.60 -8.43
CA GLY A 290 -3.22 -21.81 -9.62
C GLY A 290 -3.72 -22.40 -10.92
N SER A 291 -3.88 -23.74 -10.99
CA SER A 291 -4.33 -24.44 -12.20
C SER A 291 -5.84 -24.36 -12.47
N THR A 292 -6.60 -23.59 -11.68
CA THR A 292 -8.06 -23.49 -11.83
C THR A 292 -8.50 -22.09 -12.28
N PRO A 293 -9.49 -21.97 -13.20
CA PRO A 293 -9.87 -20.68 -13.79
C PRO A 293 -10.35 -19.61 -12.80
N TYR A 294 -10.78 -20.01 -11.61
CA TYR A 294 -11.35 -19.12 -10.60
C TYR A 294 -10.55 -19.08 -9.30
N GLY A 295 -9.38 -19.75 -9.26
CA GLY A 295 -8.57 -19.81 -8.05
C GLY A 295 -9.25 -20.61 -6.94
N ASP A 296 -9.43 -21.92 -7.14
CA ASP A 296 -10.08 -22.78 -6.15
C ASP A 296 -9.24 -22.83 -4.86
N VAL A 297 -9.93 -22.72 -3.72
CA VAL A 297 -9.28 -22.82 -2.39
C VAL A 297 -8.94 -24.27 -2.09
N ILE A 298 -7.68 -24.53 -1.77
CA ILE A 298 -7.18 -25.84 -1.37
C ILE A 298 -6.63 -25.83 0.05
N GLY A 299 -6.72 -26.96 0.74
CA GLY A 299 -6.07 -27.21 2.03
C GLY A 299 -6.55 -26.29 3.18
N ALA A 300 -7.72 -25.67 3.08
CA ALA A 300 -8.31 -24.89 4.14
C ALA A 300 -9.26 -25.75 4.99
N GLY A 301 -9.06 -25.84 6.31
CA GLY A 301 -9.95 -26.59 7.18
C GLY A 301 -9.33 -27.13 8.46
N SER A 302 -10.18 -27.76 9.28
CA SER A 302 -9.73 -28.38 10.53
C SER A 302 -8.74 -29.53 10.26
N ILE A 303 -7.72 -29.66 11.10
CA ILE A 303 -6.81 -30.82 11.05
C ILE A 303 -7.51 -32.16 11.22
N LYS A 304 -8.70 -32.16 11.84
CA LYS A 304 -9.49 -33.39 12.05
C LYS A 304 -10.15 -33.86 10.75
N ASP A 305 -10.39 -32.96 9.80
CA ASP A 305 -11.10 -33.25 8.55
C ASP A 305 -10.14 -33.63 7.43
N LEU A 306 -8.87 -33.27 7.55
CA LEU A 306 -7.85 -33.50 6.54
C LEU A 306 -6.97 -34.70 6.96
N LYS A 307 -7.03 -35.78 6.17
CA LYS A 307 -6.32 -37.06 6.45
C LYS A 307 -4.80 -36.94 6.38
N THR A 308 -4.30 -36.00 5.57
CA THR A 308 -2.87 -35.73 5.39
C THR A 308 -2.64 -34.22 5.38
N PRO A 309 -1.47 -33.74 5.84
CA PRO A 309 -1.11 -32.32 5.72
C PRO A 309 -1.22 -31.86 4.26
N PRO A 310 -2.02 -30.83 3.97
CA PRO A 310 -2.17 -30.31 2.61
C PRO A 310 -0.89 -29.58 2.16
N LYS A 311 -0.70 -29.57 0.84
CA LYS A 311 0.46 -28.97 0.18
C LYS A 311 0.03 -28.12 -1.00
N VAL A 312 0.81 -27.08 -1.32
CA VAL A 312 0.83 -26.44 -2.63
C VAL A 312 1.63 -27.29 -3.63
N LEU A 313 1.50 -27.00 -4.91
CA LEU A 313 2.11 -27.82 -5.96
C LEU A 313 3.64 -27.77 -5.95
N ALA A 314 4.23 -26.60 -5.64
CA ALA A 314 5.69 -26.46 -5.54
C ALA A 314 6.10 -25.44 -4.48
N ALA A 315 7.29 -25.69 -3.93
CA ALA A 315 8.01 -24.72 -3.10
C ALA A 315 8.57 -23.57 -3.95
N ASP A 316 8.65 -22.37 -3.38
CA ASP A 316 9.30 -21.23 -4.02
C ASP A 316 10.13 -20.44 -3.00
N PRO A 317 11.47 -20.33 -3.18
CA PRO A 317 12.32 -19.54 -2.30
C PRO A 317 12.03 -18.02 -2.35
N ASN A 318 11.35 -17.53 -3.39
CA ASN A 318 10.97 -16.13 -3.51
C ASN A 318 9.80 -15.76 -2.59
N ARG A 319 9.10 -16.74 -2.02
CA ARG A 319 8.09 -16.52 -0.96
C ARG A 319 8.70 -16.23 0.41
N ARG A 320 10.04 -16.09 0.52
CA ARG A 320 10.69 -15.81 1.81
C ARG A 320 10.17 -14.52 2.44
N ALA A 321 9.96 -14.58 3.76
CA ALA A 321 9.61 -13.40 4.53
C ALA A 321 10.79 -12.42 4.60
N LEU A 322 10.53 -11.16 4.38
CA LEU A 322 11.50 -10.08 4.56
C LEU A 322 11.50 -9.59 6.01
N SER A 323 12.66 -9.19 6.49
CA SER A 323 12.75 -8.30 7.65
C SER A 323 12.47 -6.86 7.22
N ARG A 324 12.16 -6.00 8.17
CA ARG A 324 11.96 -4.55 7.93
C ARG A 324 13.15 -3.92 7.19
N THR A 325 14.37 -4.30 7.52
CA THR A 325 15.60 -3.79 6.87
C THR A 325 15.77 -4.33 5.45
N GLU A 326 15.45 -5.59 5.21
CA GLU A 326 15.44 -6.17 3.86
C GLU A 326 14.36 -5.53 2.99
N TRP A 327 13.16 -5.32 3.53
CA TRP A 327 12.06 -4.64 2.84
C TRP A 327 12.49 -3.24 2.38
N MET A 328 13.03 -2.40 3.26
CA MET A 328 13.54 -1.08 2.88
C MET A 328 14.69 -1.15 1.86
N SER A 329 15.54 -2.18 1.95
CA SER A 329 16.67 -2.36 1.05
C SER A 329 16.24 -2.60 -0.41
N GLU A 330 15.11 -3.28 -0.63
CA GLU A 330 14.61 -3.57 -1.97
C GLU A 330 14.23 -2.31 -2.76
N PHE A 331 13.88 -1.21 -2.11
CA PHE A 331 13.59 0.06 -2.78
C PHE A 331 14.82 0.72 -3.43
N PHE A 332 16.03 0.24 -3.15
CA PHE A 332 17.24 0.64 -3.88
C PHE A 332 17.45 -0.16 -5.18
N ASN A 333 16.78 -1.31 -5.31
CA ASN A 333 16.76 -2.14 -6.52
C ASN A 333 15.58 -1.76 -7.41
N THR A 334 15.62 -0.55 -7.95
CA THR A 334 14.58 0.07 -8.77
C THR A 334 15.17 0.84 -9.94
N SER A 335 14.41 1.03 -11.01
CA SER A 335 14.74 1.91 -12.13
C SER A 335 14.05 3.28 -12.04
N SER A 336 13.10 3.46 -11.13
CA SER A 336 12.39 4.72 -10.90
C SER A 336 13.08 5.60 -9.86
N SER A 337 12.58 6.80 -9.62
CA SER A 337 13.21 7.83 -8.81
C SER A 337 12.32 8.29 -7.65
N PRO A 338 12.93 8.73 -6.55
CA PRO A 338 14.35 8.67 -6.20
C PRO A 338 14.77 7.26 -5.76
N LYS A 339 16.05 6.92 -5.88
CA LYS A 339 16.59 5.66 -5.32
C LYS A 339 16.30 5.57 -3.83
N GLY A 340 15.77 4.42 -3.40
CA GLY A 340 15.33 4.21 -2.02
C GLY A 340 13.95 4.80 -1.69
N HIS A 341 13.33 5.54 -2.63
CA HIS A 341 12.00 6.12 -2.51
C HIS A 341 11.72 6.81 -1.16
N GLY A 342 12.72 7.58 -0.70
CA GLY A 342 12.75 8.31 0.56
C GLY A 342 13.63 7.66 1.62
N PHE A 343 13.78 6.35 1.63
CA PHE A 343 14.71 5.67 2.52
C PHE A 343 16.16 5.93 2.12
N ASN A 344 17.02 6.05 3.10
CA ASN A 344 18.46 6.16 2.94
C ASN A 344 19.17 4.98 3.62
N GLN A 345 20.49 4.87 3.45
CA GLN A 345 21.27 3.78 4.03
C GLN A 345 21.25 3.73 5.57
N SER A 346 20.93 4.84 6.24
CA SER A 346 20.75 4.80 7.69
C SER A 346 19.44 4.14 8.08
N ASN A 347 18.35 4.46 7.36
CA ASN A 347 17.05 3.79 7.54
C ASN A 347 17.20 2.27 7.39
N VAL A 348 17.88 1.81 6.32
CA VAL A 348 18.13 0.38 6.09
C VAL A 348 18.91 -0.26 7.24
N ARG A 349 19.97 0.40 7.76
CA ARG A 349 20.78 -0.18 8.84
C ARG A 349 20.04 -0.29 10.17
N THR A 350 19.20 0.68 10.49
CA THR A 350 18.57 0.80 11.81
C THR A 350 17.15 0.24 11.86
N GLY A 351 16.52 0.00 10.71
CA GLY A 351 15.10 -0.34 10.66
C GLY A 351 14.16 0.86 10.94
N PHE A 352 14.69 2.09 11.02
CA PHE A 352 13.93 3.31 11.31
C PHE A 352 13.31 3.85 10.01
N ALA A 353 12.03 3.61 9.79
CA ALA A 353 11.36 3.89 8.51
C ALA A 353 10.75 5.32 8.40
N CYS A 354 11.26 6.28 9.18
CA CYS A 354 10.84 7.68 9.10
C CYS A 354 11.87 8.50 8.32
N TYR A 355 11.37 9.46 7.53
CA TYR A 355 12.21 10.41 6.79
C TYR A 355 11.41 11.64 6.38
N THR A 356 12.08 12.66 5.82
CA THR A 356 11.44 13.87 5.29
C THR A 356 11.95 14.20 3.92
N PHE A 357 11.11 14.88 3.13
CA PHE A 357 11.52 15.46 1.84
C PHE A 357 10.78 16.76 1.55
N GLU A 358 11.33 17.52 0.63
CA GLU A 358 10.74 18.75 0.11
C GLU A 358 10.43 18.56 -1.38
N PRO A 359 9.15 18.49 -1.77
CA PRO A 359 8.78 18.19 -3.16
C PRO A 359 9.30 19.22 -4.17
N LYS A 360 9.35 20.49 -3.76
CA LYS A 360 9.77 21.63 -4.58
C LYS A 360 10.68 22.55 -3.77
N SER A 361 11.81 22.91 -4.30
CA SER A 361 12.77 23.80 -3.62
C SER A 361 12.32 25.24 -3.48
N ASN A 362 11.41 25.70 -4.33
CA ASN A 362 10.87 27.07 -4.36
C ASN A 362 9.51 27.21 -3.64
N ILE A 363 8.92 26.13 -3.17
CA ILE A 363 7.65 26.12 -2.41
C ILE A 363 7.96 25.66 -0.98
N PRO A 364 7.60 26.43 0.05
CA PRO A 364 7.91 26.08 1.43
C PRO A 364 6.95 25.02 1.97
N ILE A 365 7.02 23.81 1.43
CA ILE A 365 6.26 22.64 1.88
C ILE A 365 7.22 21.51 2.19
N LYS A 366 7.03 20.89 3.36
CA LYS A 366 7.77 19.71 3.84
C LYS A 366 6.82 18.56 4.05
N VAL A 367 7.19 17.41 3.54
CA VAL A 367 6.51 16.14 3.81
C VAL A 367 7.32 15.35 4.84
N ILE A 368 6.65 14.88 5.88
CA ILE A 368 7.19 14.06 6.97
C ILE A 368 6.56 12.68 6.81
N VAL A 369 7.35 11.70 6.42
CA VAL A 369 6.90 10.31 6.34
C VAL A 369 7.19 9.64 7.67
N LEU A 370 6.13 9.19 8.33
CA LEU A 370 6.16 8.63 9.67
C LEU A 370 5.81 7.14 9.63
N ASP A 371 6.64 6.33 10.23
CA ASP A 371 6.30 4.95 10.57
C ASP A 371 5.54 4.97 11.91
N ASP A 372 4.25 4.80 11.83
CA ASP A 372 3.34 4.72 12.96
C ASP A 372 2.84 3.29 13.22
N THR A 373 3.46 2.28 12.60
CA THR A 373 3.15 0.88 12.84
C THR A 373 3.79 0.38 14.15
N GLN A 374 3.25 -0.69 14.71
CA GLN A 374 3.90 -1.36 15.85
C GLN A 374 5.27 -1.92 15.45
N ARG A 375 6.15 -2.11 16.43
CA ARG A 375 7.42 -2.84 16.29
C ARG A 375 7.27 -4.27 16.80
N ASP A 376 8.16 -5.16 16.37
CA ASP A 376 8.15 -6.56 16.78
C ASP A 376 8.30 -6.75 18.31
N ASP A 377 8.93 -5.79 18.98
CA ASP A 377 9.18 -5.74 20.41
C ASP A 377 8.19 -4.85 21.18
N ASP A 378 7.22 -4.24 20.52
CA ASP A 378 6.15 -3.50 21.19
C ASP A 378 5.41 -4.45 22.15
N LEU A 379 5.25 -3.99 23.37
CA LEU A 379 4.50 -4.74 24.37
C LEU A 379 3.06 -4.86 23.90
N ASN A 380 2.64 -6.09 23.62
CA ASN A 380 1.24 -6.38 23.41
C ASN A 380 0.54 -6.35 24.75
N ASN A 381 -0.44 -5.51 24.87
CA ASN A 381 -1.48 -5.73 25.85
C ASN A 381 -2.14 -7.08 25.49
N PRO A 382 -2.20 -8.07 26.38
CA PRO A 382 -2.87 -9.34 26.11
C PRO A 382 -4.38 -9.16 25.76
N ASP A 383 -4.94 -8.00 26.05
CA ASP A 383 -6.32 -7.63 25.71
C ASP A 383 -6.44 -7.02 24.30
N THR A 384 -5.33 -6.74 23.60
CA THR A 384 -5.33 -6.29 22.21
C THR A 384 -5.03 -7.43 21.25
N LEU A 385 -5.77 -7.47 20.14
CA LEU A 385 -5.72 -8.56 19.17
C LEU A 385 -4.61 -8.33 18.11
N GLY A 386 -3.33 -8.52 18.49
CA GLY A 386 -2.24 -8.54 17.51
C GLY A 386 -1.50 -7.22 17.29
N TYR A 387 -0.76 -7.13 16.19
CA TYR A 387 0.17 -6.04 15.86
C TYR A 387 -0.34 -5.09 14.75
N GLY A 388 -1.63 -5.09 14.46
CA GLY A 388 -2.23 -4.25 13.41
C GLY A 388 -2.56 -2.81 13.84
N HIS A 389 -2.14 -2.39 15.04
CA HIS A 389 -2.46 -1.07 15.59
C HIS A 389 -1.44 -0.01 15.21
N ALA A 390 -1.86 1.26 15.23
CA ALA A 390 -0.92 2.37 15.27
C ALA A 390 -0.18 2.41 16.61
N SER A 391 1.10 2.77 16.57
CA SER A 391 1.93 2.89 17.77
C SER A 391 3.11 3.83 17.53
N LEU A 392 3.44 4.64 18.52
CA LEU A 392 4.69 5.39 18.54
C LEU A 392 5.48 5.09 19.81
N ASP A 393 6.74 4.72 19.63
CA ASP A 393 7.74 4.73 20.67
C ASP A 393 8.33 6.14 20.86
N ASN A 394 9.09 6.35 21.94
CA ASN A 394 9.71 7.64 22.24
C ASN A 394 10.69 8.09 21.14
N GLU A 395 11.41 7.16 20.50
CA GLU A 395 12.38 7.49 19.44
C GLU A 395 11.71 8.13 18.23
N ARG A 396 10.62 7.50 17.72
CA ARG A 396 9.86 8.03 16.58
C ARG A 396 9.11 9.31 16.93
N TYR A 397 8.57 9.39 18.14
CA TYR A 397 7.91 10.60 18.62
C TYR A 397 8.87 11.79 18.76
N ASP A 398 10.02 11.61 19.39
CA ASP A 398 11.02 12.67 19.56
C ASP A 398 11.57 13.12 18.18
N TRP A 399 11.75 12.19 17.26
CA TRP A 399 12.11 12.48 15.88
C TRP A 399 11.03 13.30 15.19
N LEU A 400 9.76 12.92 15.30
CA LEU A 400 8.63 13.64 14.72
C LEU A 400 8.56 15.07 15.26
N VAL A 401 8.64 15.24 16.58
CA VAL A 401 8.63 16.57 17.23
C VAL A 401 9.78 17.44 16.70
N LYS A 402 10.99 16.89 16.60
CA LYS A 402 12.15 17.60 16.05
C LYS A 402 11.93 18.04 14.59
N GLU A 403 11.32 17.20 13.77
CA GLU A 403 11.06 17.54 12.37
C GLU A 403 9.92 18.56 12.21
N LEU A 404 8.92 18.53 13.11
CA LEU A 404 7.87 19.55 13.20
C LEU A 404 8.44 20.90 13.67
N ASP A 405 9.24 20.91 14.73
CA ASP A 405 9.92 22.11 15.24
C ASP A 405 10.76 22.78 14.14
N LYS A 406 11.53 21.96 13.41
CA LYS A 406 12.33 22.43 12.29
C LYS A 406 11.46 23.02 11.17
N GLY A 407 10.40 22.32 10.75
CA GLY A 407 9.49 22.80 9.73
C GLY A 407 8.79 24.10 10.12
N GLN A 408 8.36 24.21 11.39
CA GLN A 408 7.76 25.44 11.94
C GLN A 408 8.75 26.59 11.95
N ALA A 409 9.97 26.38 12.45
CA ALA A 409 11.02 27.41 12.51
C ALA A 409 11.48 27.88 11.11
N GLU A 410 11.52 26.98 10.14
CA GLU A 410 11.83 27.29 8.74
C GLU A 410 10.65 27.94 8.01
N GLY A 411 9.48 28.05 8.63
CA GLY A 411 8.25 28.57 8.03
C GLY A 411 7.82 27.74 6.82
N LYS A 412 7.69 26.44 7.00
CA LYS A 412 7.18 25.51 5.97
C LYS A 412 5.81 25.00 6.34
N LEU A 413 4.91 24.91 5.40
CA LEU A 413 3.72 24.09 5.55
C LEU A 413 4.14 22.63 5.66
N MET A 414 3.50 21.88 6.54
CA MET A 414 3.86 20.48 6.81
C MET A 414 2.72 19.54 6.48
N ILE A 415 3.08 18.43 5.86
CA ILE A 415 2.20 17.28 5.60
C ILE A 415 2.82 16.08 6.30
N ILE A 416 2.05 15.36 7.11
CA ILE A 416 2.45 14.06 7.64
C ILE A 416 1.82 12.98 6.76
N ALA A 417 2.64 12.04 6.31
CA ALA A 417 2.23 10.85 5.60
C ALA A 417 2.57 9.63 6.45
N ALA A 418 1.56 8.92 6.90
CA ALA A 418 1.67 7.73 7.72
C ALA A 418 0.78 6.61 7.14
N HIS A 419 0.89 5.40 7.64
CA HIS A 419 0.02 4.32 7.18
C HIS A 419 -1.31 4.33 7.92
N ILE A 420 -1.29 4.44 9.25
CA ILE A 420 -2.47 4.29 10.09
C ILE A 420 -3.05 5.67 10.44
N PRO A 421 -4.37 5.85 10.36
CA PRO A 421 -4.99 7.11 10.73
C PRO A 421 -4.99 7.33 12.26
N ILE A 422 -5.01 8.60 12.66
CA ILE A 422 -5.28 9.03 14.03
C ILE A 422 -6.77 9.39 14.19
N SER A 423 -7.22 9.62 15.41
CA SER A 423 -8.63 9.98 15.69
C SER A 423 -9.67 8.90 15.32
N VAL A 424 -9.27 7.65 15.36
CA VAL A 424 -10.20 6.53 15.17
C VAL A 424 -10.98 6.32 16.47
N GLU A 425 -12.30 6.49 16.41
CA GLU A 425 -13.19 6.50 17.60
C GLU A 425 -13.20 5.18 18.42
N GLN A 426 -12.72 4.08 17.88
CA GLN A 426 -12.69 2.78 18.55
C GLN A 426 -11.28 2.39 18.95
N ALA A 427 -10.83 2.86 20.09
CA ALA A 427 -9.52 2.56 20.67
C ALA A 427 -9.23 1.05 20.86
N ASP A 428 -10.27 0.22 20.99
CA ASP A 428 -10.14 -1.22 21.19
C ASP A 428 -10.22 -2.04 19.88
N SER A 429 -10.36 -1.36 18.73
CA SER A 429 -10.36 -2.06 17.44
C SER A 429 -8.93 -2.31 16.98
N MET A 430 -8.69 -3.42 16.25
CA MET A 430 -7.42 -3.70 15.57
C MET A 430 -7.00 -2.61 14.59
N MET A 431 -7.87 -1.64 14.31
CA MET A 431 -7.69 -0.57 13.34
C MET A 431 -7.36 0.79 13.99
N GLY A 432 -7.23 0.84 15.31
CA GLY A 432 -6.98 2.06 16.06
C GLY A 432 -5.60 2.11 16.68
N TRP A 433 -5.42 3.06 17.59
CA TRP A 433 -4.16 3.26 18.32
C TRP A 433 -3.96 2.16 19.38
N ASN A 434 -2.73 1.64 19.49
CA ASN A 434 -2.38 0.68 20.53
C ASN A 434 -2.46 1.33 21.92
N PRO A 435 -3.38 0.88 22.80
CA PRO A 435 -3.51 1.46 24.13
C PRO A 435 -2.28 1.23 25.03
N ALA A 436 -1.40 0.27 24.66
CA ALA A 436 -0.12 0.03 25.34
C ALA A 436 1.05 0.82 24.74
N ALA A 437 0.82 1.64 23.70
CA ALA A 437 1.87 2.45 23.09
C ALA A 437 2.48 3.42 24.11
N PRO A 438 3.81 3.61 24.11
CA PRO A 438 4.48 4.59 25.00
C PRO A 438 3.92 6.01 24.86
N ILE A 439 3.52 6.39 23.65
CA ILE A 439 2.87 7.66 23.35
C ILE A 439 1.40 7.39 23.07
N SER A 440 0.51 7.93 23.89
CA SER A 440 -0.92 7.82 23.64
C SER A 440 -1.35 8.68 22.45
N GLU A 441 -2.43 8.26 21.78
CA GLU A 441 -3.02 9.04 20.69
C GLU A 441 -3.37 10.48 21.12
N ALA A 442 -3.98 10.65 22.28
CA ALA A 442 -4.32 11.96 22.82
C ALA A 442 -3.08 12.86 23.04
N GLN A 443 -1.97 12.27 23.48
CA GLN A 443 -0.70 13.00 23.64
C GLN A 443 -0.16 13.44 22.28
N LEU A 444 -0.19 12.56 21.26
CA LEU A 444 0.21 12.89 19.90
C LEU A 444 -0.65 14.03 19.32
N ILE A 445 -1.98 13.89 19.35
CA ILE A 445 -2.91 14.91 18.82
C ILE A 445 -2.71 16.26 19.52
N SER A 446 -2.57 16.24 20.86
CA SER A 446 -2.28 17.48 21.63
C SER A 446 -0.99 18.14 21.16
N LYS A 447 0.06 17.36 20.87
CA LYS A 447 1.34 17.87 20.36
C LYS A 447 1.21 18.43 18.95
N LEU A 448 0.48 17.75 18.07
CA LEU A 448 0.26 18.22 16.69
C LEU A 448 -0.44 19.57 16.64
N HIS A 449 -1.35 19.86 17.57
CA HIS A 449 -2.02 21.15 17.68
C HIS A 449 -1.10 22.32 18.13
N GLU A 450 0.16 22.08 18.46
CA GLU A 450 1.12 23.15 18.73
C GLU A 450 1.70 23.77 17.43
N TYR A 451 1.48 23.12 16.27
CA TYR A 451 2.10 23.49 15.00
C TYR A 451 1.10 24.12 14.01
N PRO A 452 0.96 25.44 13.96
CA PRO A 452 0.02 26.11 13.05
C PRO A 452 0.33 25.87 11.57
N ASN A 453 1.57 25.50 11.23
CA ASN A 453 1.94 25.17 9.85
C ASN A 453 1.69 23.70 9.46
N LEU A 454 1.25 22.84 10.38
CA LEU A 454 0.74 21.51 10.02
C LEU A 454 -0.62 21.67 9.37
N ILE A 455 -0.76 21.18 8.13
CA ILE A 455 -1.99 21.37 7.36
C ILE A 455 -2.75 20.06 7.14
N LEU A 456 -2.01 18.93 7.05
CA LEU A 456 -2.59 17.69 6.58
C LEU A 456 -1.86 16.47 7.17
N TRP A 457 -2.63 15.48 7.60
CA TRP A 457 -2.24 14.10 7.83
C TRP A 457 -2.89 13.25 6.76
N ILE A 458 -2.14 12.39 6.06
CA ILE A 458 -2.67 11.45 5.06
C ILE A 458 -2.37 10.03 5.51
N ALA A 459 -3.38 9.14 5.37
CA ALA A 459 -3.31 7.75 5.82
C ALA A 459 -4.10 6.79 4.91
N GLY A 460 -3.95 5.49 5.15
CA GLY A 460 -4.67 4.38 4.55
C GLY A 460 -5.24 3.44 5.60
N HIS A 461 -4.84 2.15 5.57
CA HIS A 461 -5.06 1.11 6.58
C HIS A 461 -6.50 0.59 6.70
N ARG A 462 -7.49 1.45 6.83
CA ARG A 462 -8.89 1.03 7.03
C ARG A 462 -9.65 0.79 5.74
N HIS A 463 -9.01 1.02 4.59
CA HIS A 463 -9.58 0.87 3.25
C HIS A 463 -10.84 1.74 3.02
N LEU A 464 -10.94 2.88 3.70
CA LEU A 464 -12.07 3.79 3.66
C LEU A 464 -11.65 5.18 3.17
N ASN A 465 -12.56 5.88 2.50
CA ASN A 465 -12.41 7.30 2.22
C ASN A 465 -13.04 8.10 3.37
N ILE A 466 -12.21 8.69 4.23
CA ILE A 466 -12.67 9.51 5.36
C ILE A 466 -11.88 10.81 5.40
N VAL A 467 -12.58 11.90 5.75
CA VAL A 467 -11.97 13.20 6.02
C VAL A 467 -12.37 13.65 7.41
N THR A 468 -11.38 13.73 8.29
CA THR A 468 -11.54 14.11 9.69
C THR A 468 -10.99 15.52 9.93
N ALA A 469 -11.76 16.34 10.65
CA ALA A 469 -11.37 17.68 11.05
C ALA A 469 -10.79 17.67 12.46
N LEU A 470 -9.48 17.79 12.61
CA LEU A 470 -8.80 17.96 13.89
C LEU A 470 -8.87 19.45 14.27
N LYS A 471 -9.97 19.82 14.95
CA LYS A 471 -10.23 21.22 15.33
C LYS A 471 -9.23 21.70 16.37
N SER A 472 -8.83 22.96 16.26
CA SER A 472 -8.01 23.59 17.31
C SER A 472 -8.67 23.45 18.69
N PRO A 473 -7.92 23.12 19.73
CA PRO A 473 -8.42 23.14 21.11
C PRO A 473 -8.69 24.55 21.62
N ASP A 474 -8.16 25.58 20.94
CA ASP A 474 -8.38 27.00 21.22
C ASP A 474 -9.14 27.66 20.07
N ALA A 475 -10.41 27.99 20.30
CA ALA A 475 -11.25 28.63 19.29
C ALA A 475 -10.74 30.01 18.82
N ALA A 476 -9.88 30.67 19.60
CA ALA A 476 -9.23 31.93 19.24
C ALA A 476 -8.03 31.72 18.30
N ARG A 477 -7.58 30.48 18.14
CA ARG A 477 -6.42 30.10 17.33
C ARG A 477 -6.77 28.98 16.33
N PRO A 478 -7.68 29.22 15.38
CA PRO A 478 -8.14 28.21 14.44
C PRO A 478 -7.00 27.67 13.54
N GLU A 479 -5.91 28.41 13.38
CA GLU A 479 -4.72 27.98 12.64
C GLU A 479 -4.01 26.75 13.27
N LEU A 480 -4.35 26.37 14.49
CA LEU A 480 -3.83 25.15 15.14
C LEU A 480 -4.60 23.89 14.73
N GLY A 481 -5.78 24.03 14.11
CA GLY A 481 -6.48 22.87 13.52
C GLY A 481 -5.81 22.36 12.26
N PHE A 482 -5.98 21.10 11.93
CA PHE A 482 -5.45 20.47 10.71
C PHE A 482 -6.42 19.40 10.20
N TRP A 483 -6.19 18.93 8.98
CA TRP A 483 -7.02 17.91 8.34
C TRP A 483 -6.34 16.54 8.39
N GLU A 484 -7.13 15.51 8.57
CA GLU A 484 -6.75 14.14 8.30
C GLU A 484 -7.56 13.61 7.12
N VAL A 485 -6.89 12.90 6.21
CA VAL A 485 -7.53 12.30 5.04
C VAL A 485 -7.06 10.85 4.90
N GLU A 486 -7.99 9.93 5.04
CA GLU A 486 -7.80 8.53 4.74
C GLU A 486 -8.20 8.25 3.30
N THR A 487 -7.41 7.42 2.63
CA THR A 487 -7.65 6.99 1.24
C THR A 487 -8.04 5.51 1.24
N ALA A 488 -9.08 5.17 0.49
CA ALA A 488 -9.48 3.79 0.26
C ALA A 488 -8.36 2.98 -0.42
N SER A 489 -8.42 1.65 -0.26
CA SER A 489 -7.42 0.74 -0.80
C SER A 489 -7.55 0.54 -2.31
N LEU A 490 -6.46 0.13 -2.96
CA LEU A 490 -6.51 -0.44 -4.31
C LEU A 490 -7.00 -1.90 -4.31
N ARG A 491 -7.01 -2.56 -3.15
CA ARG A 491 -7.45 -3.96 -3.02
C ARG A 491 -8.97 -4.08 -2.99
N ASP A 492 -9.61 -3.42 -2.02
CA ASP A 492 -11.03 -3.61 -1.75
C ASP A 492 -11.89 -2.61 -2.54
N PHE A 493 -13.18 -2.95 -2.73
CA PHE A 493 -14.10 -2.02 -3.39
C PHE A 493 -14.16 -0.68 -2.63
N PRO A 494 -14.03 0.46 -3.34
CA PRO A 494 -14.11 0.66 -4.80
C PRO A 494 -12.80 0.56 -5.59
N GLN A 495 -11.67 0.17 -4.98
CA GLN A 495 -10.34 0.13 -5.60
C GLN A 495 -9.92 1.51 -6.10
N GLN A 496 -9.66 2.43 -5.17
CA GLN A 496 -9.39 3.83 -5.48
C GLN A 496 -7.98 4.26 -5.11
N LEU A 497 -7.55 5.31 -5.77
CA LEU A 497 -6.42 6.15 -5.37
C LEU A 497 -6.93 7.58 -5.17
N ARG A 498 -6.08 8.47 -4.61
CA ARG A 498 -6.47 9.85 -4.37
C ARG A 498 -5.44 10.83 -4.91
N THR A 499 -5.91 11.94 -5.46
CA THR A 499 -5.06 13.09 -5.82
C THR A 499 -5.30 14.24 -4.86
N PHE A 500 -4.24 15.02 -4.64
CA PHE A 500 -4.27 16.20 -3.79
C PHE A 500 -3.71 17.40 -4.54
N GLU A 501 -4.41 18.52 -4.44
CA GLU A 501 -3.87 19.80 -4.87
C GLU A 501 -3.96 20.81 -3.74
N ILE A 502 -2.82 21.41 -3.38
CA ILE A 502 -2.74 22.48 -2.38
C ILE A 502 -2.68 23.80 -3.11
N VAL A 503 -3.63 24.67 -2.84
CA VAL A 503 -3.80 25.94 -3.52
C VAL A 503 -3.81 27.08 -2.50
N ARG A 504 -3.08 28.14 -2.80
CA ARG A 504 -3.17 29.39 -2.05
C ARG A 504 -4.41 30.17 -2.47
N ASN A 505 -5.15 30.72 -1.51
CA ASN A 505 -6.31 31.55 -1.75
C ASN A 505 -6.00 33.06 -1.59
N SER A 506 -6.84 33.90 -2.17
CA SER A 506 -6.70 35.35 -2.13
C SER A 506 -6.92 35.96 -0.73
N ASP A 507 -7.62 35.25 0.15
CA ASP A 507 -7.95 35.66 1.52
C ASP A 507 -6.97 35.10 2.57
N ASN A 508 -5.77 34.69 2.12
CA ASN A 508 -4.71 34.18 2.98
C ASN A 508 -5.02 32.85 3.68
N THR A 509 -5.89 32.05 3.10
CA THR A 509 -6.07 30.63 3.45
C THR A 509 -5.39 29.73 2.42
N VAL A 510 -5.32 28.45 2.70
CA VAL A 510 -5.05 27.41 1.72
C VAL A 510 -6.26 26.51 1.59
N SER A 511 -6.53 26.08 0.36
CA SER A 511 -7.45 24.98 0.05
C SER A 511 -6.66 23.74 -0.32
N ILE A 512 -7.05 22.59 0.24
CA ILE A 512 -6.54 21.28 -0.13
C ILE A 512 -7.68 20.57 -0.86
N PHE A 513 -7.55 20.40 -2.17
CA PHE A 513 -8.48 19.63 -2.96
C PHE A 513 -8.08 18.16 -2.91
N ALA A 514 -8.88 17.36 -2.24
CA ALA A 514 -8.73 15.90 -2.18
C ALA A 514 -9.74 15.28 -3.14
N THR A 515 -9.26 14.52 -4.13
CA THR A 515 -10.09 13.97 -5.20
C THR A 515 -9.84 12.48 -5.34
N ASP A 516 -10.85 11.65 -5.21
CA ASP A 516 -10.75 10.22 -5.47
C ASP A 516 -10.71 9.93 -6.97
N VAL A 517 -10.05 8.84 -7.31
CA VAL A 517 -9.90 8.36 -8.68
C VAL A 517 -10.15 6.86 -8.72
N ASP A 518 -11.12 6.44 -9.50
CA ASP A 518 -11.29 5.04 -9.88
C ASP A 518 -10.28 4.72 -11.00
N PRO A 519 -9.34 3.77 -10.83
CA PRO A 519 -8.47 3.37 -11.92
C PRO A 519 -9.27 3.04 -13.18
N ALA A 520 -8.86 3.57 -14.31
CA ALA A 520 -9.51 3.31 -15.58
C ALA A 520 -9.31 1.84 -15.95
N VAL A 521 -10.39 1.12 -16.21
CA VAL A 521 -10.34 -0.28 -16.64
C VAL A 521 -11.10 -0.44 -17.95
N ARG A 522 -10.56 -1.24 -18.85
CA ARG A 522 -11.25 -1.63 -20.07
C ARG A 522 -12.19 -2.79 -19.77
N GLU A 523 -13.40 -2.75 -20.31
CA GLU A 523 -14.35 -3.85 -20.18
C GLU A 523 -13.71 -5.19 -20.61
N GLY A 524 -13.90 -6.22 -19.80
CA GLY A 524 -13.33 -7.55 -20.01
C GLY A 524 -11.84 -7.69 -19.67
N SER A 525 -11.16 -6.61 -19.25
CA SER A 525 -9.77 -6.71 -18.77
C SER A 525 -9.69 -7.38 -17.40
N LEU A 526 -8.51 -7.92 -17.06
CA LEU A 526 -8.30 -8.59 -15.76
C LEU A 526 -8.50 -7.64 -14.57
N ALA A 527 -8.14 -6.36 -14.72
CA ALA A 527 -8.43 -5.33 -13.72
C ALA A 527 -9.94 -5.07 -13.57
N ALA A 528 -10.73 -5.15 -14.66
CA ALA A 528 -12.19 -5.04 -14.59
C ALA A 528 -12.82 -6.28 -13.91
N ILE A 529 -12.27 -7.46 -14.13
CA ILE A 529 -12.67 -8.68 -13.43
C ILE A 529 -12.38 -8.55 -11.93
N SER A 530 -11.21 -8.05 -11.55
CA SER A 530 -10.88 -7.75 -10.15
C SER A 530 -11.88 -6.79 -9.51
N ARG A 531 -12.27 -5.73 -10.21
CA ARG A 531 -13.30 -4.80 -9.71
C ARG A 531 -14.64 -5.48 -9.48
N SER A 532 -15.03 -6.38 -10.38
CA SER A 532 -16.24 -7.20 -10.18
C SER A 532 -16.13 -8.10 -8.95
N TYR A 533 -14.96 -8.69 -8.71
CA TYR A 533 -14.74 -9.49 -7.51
C TYR A 533 -14.71 -8.65 -6.23
N ALA A 534 -14.18 -7.44 -6.27
CA ALA A 534 -14.23 -6.49 -5.15
C ALA A 534 -15.67 -6.11 -4.82
N ALA A 535 -16.49 -5.79 -5.83
CA ALA A 535 -17.91 -5.52 -5.64
C ALA A 535 -18.66 -6.74 -5.07
N ALA A 536 -18.42 -7.94 -5.63
CA ALA A 536 -19.03 -9.18 -5.14
C ALA A 536 -18.64 -9.47 -3.68
N THR A 537 -17.36 -9.33 -3.34
CA THR A 537 -16.89 -9.52 -1.96
C THR A 537 -17.64 -8.62 -0.99
N ARG A 538 -17.74 -7.32 -1.30
CA ARG A 538 -18.50 -6.37 -0.51
C ARG A 538 -19.96 -6.80 -0.33
N GLN A 539 -20.61 -7.26 -1.39
CA GLN A 539 -22.01 -7.70 -1.39
C GLN A 539 -22.21 -8.98 -0.57
N ILE A 540 -21.32 -9.96 -0.73
CA ILE A 540 -21.41 -11.26 -0.02
C ILE A 540 -21.18 -11.10 1.48
N PHE A 541 -20.24 -10.26 1.88
CA PHE A 541 -19.99 -9.98 3.30
C PHE A 541 -21.00 -9.00 3.92
N ASN A 542 -22.06 -8.58 3.18
CA ASN A 542 -23.02 -7.56 3.62
C ASN A 542 -22.33 -6.29 4.17
N MET A 543 -21.19 -5.95 3.64
CA MET A 543 -20.53 -4.69 3.94
C MET A 543 -21.39 -3.60 3.29
N THR A 544 -22.37 -3.11 4.06
CA THR A 544 -23.14 -1.93 3.64
C THR A 544 -22.14 -0.88 3.15
N PRO A 545 -22.43 -0.20 2.02
CA PRO A 545 -21.75 1.05 1.77
C PRO A 545 -22.07 1.90 3.00
N ASP A 546 -21.06 2.15 3.84
CA ASP A 546 -21.19 3.25 4.77
C ASP A 546 -21.69 4.42 3.96
N PRO A 547 -22.77 5.09 4.38
CA PRO A 547 -23.10 6.34 3.75
C PRO A 547 -21.84 7.17 3.87
N MET A 548 -21.11 7.31 2.76
CA MET A 548 -19.85 8.03 2.75
C MET A 548 -20.12 9.39 3.37
N PRO A 549 -19.45 9.75 4.47
CA PRO A 549 -19.71 11.03 5.11
C PRO A 549 -19.56 12.11 4.06
N THR A 550 -20.51 13.05 4.03
CA THR A 550 -20.49 14.17 3.08
C THR A 550 -19.12 14.84 3.09
N GLY A 551 -18.47 14.92 1.92
CA GLY A 551 -17.12 15.49 1.77
C GLY A 551 -15.98 14.55 2.17
N SER A 552 -16.19 13.24 2.16
CA SER A 552 -15.14 12.24 2.34
C SER A 552 -14.57 11.70 1.02
N TYR A 553 -15.30 11.84 -0.09
CA TYR A 553 -14.82 11.49 -1.43
C TYR A 553 -14.05 12.65 -2.08
N ASN A 554 -14.76 13.68 -2.48
CA ASN A 554 -14.18 14.86 -3.08
C ASN A 554 -14.42 16.05 -2.15
N ALA A 555 -13.36 16.65 -1.66
CA ALA A 555 -13.44 17.73 -0.69
C ALA A 555 -12.48 18.88 -1.01
N GLU A 556 -12.96 20.11 -0.80
CA GLU A 556 -12.11 21.29 -0.66
C GLU A 556 -11.95 21.57 0.84
N LEU A 557 -10.78 21.28 1.39
CA LEU A 557 -10.45 21.41 2.80
C LEU A 557 -9.76 22.75 3.02
N VAL A 558 -10.42 23.68 3.71
CA VAL A 558 -9.88 25.04 3.90
C VAL A 558 -9.17 25.14 5.24
N LYS A 559 -8.00 25.79 5.25
CA LYS A 559 -7.21 26.03 6.46
C LYS A 559 -6.71 27.47 6.50
N GLN A 560 -6.86 28.10 7.67
CA GLN A 560 -6.30 29.41 7.96
C GLN A 560 -4.77 29.34 8.13
N LEU A 561 -4.06 30.31 7.56
CA LEU A 561 -2.62 30.46 7.69
C LEU A 561 -2.27 31.50 8.76
N THR A 562 -1.11 31.34 9.39
CA THR A 562 -0.53 32.41 10.23
C THR A 562 -0.10 33.60 9.37
N PRO A 563 -0.02 34.83 9.93
CA PRO A 563 0.47 36.00 9.19
C PRO A 563 1.87 35.80 8.60
N GLU A 564 2.74 35.08 9.26
CA GLU A 564 4.10 34.74 8.81
C GLU A 564 4.07 33.87 7.57
N MET A 565 3.19 32.82 7.56
CA MET A 565 3.02 31.95 6.39
C MET A 565 2.36 32.66 5.23
N GLN A 566 1.39 33.53 5.50
CA GLN A 566 0.74 34.38 4.48
C GLN A 566 1.79 35.25 3.77
N ALA A 567 2.64 35.94 4.54
CA ALA A 567 3.73 36.76 4.01
C ALA A 567 4.71 35.92 3.17
N LYS A 568 5.09 34.76 3.66
CA LYS A 568 6.02 33.86 2.96
C LYS A 568 5.46 33.33 1.65
N LEU A 569 4.21 32.88 1.63
CA LEU A 569 3.55 32.40 0.41
C LEU A 569 3.20 33.52 -0.57
N SER A 570 3.13 34.79 -0.12
CA SER A 570 2.82 35.91 -1.02
C SER A 570 3.92 36.16 -2.06
N VAL A 571 5.17 35.82 -1.74
CA VAL A 571 6.29 35.92 -2.68
C VAL A 571 6.48 34.68 -3.54
N VAL A 572 5.78 33.58 -3.22
CA VAL A 572 5.77 32.36 -4.02
C VAL A 572 4.65 32.48 -5.06
N GLY A 573 4.98 32.69 -6.31
CA GLY A 573 3.99 32.85 -7.41
C GLY A 573 4.02 34.23 -8.11
N GLY A 574 4.94 35.11 -7.72
CA GLY A 574 5.15 36.41 -8.40
C GLY A 574 5.99 36.35 -9.68
N GLY A 575 6.11 35.15 -10.28
CA GLY A 575 6.83 34.94 -11.52
C GLY A 575 5.95 34.22 -12.54
N VAL A 576 5.10 34.96 -13.24
CA VAL A 576 4.55 34.60 -14.53
C VAL A 576 5.12 35.57 -15.54
#